data_637d644e83e515533563bd69caaef35d
#
_entry.id   637d644e83e515533563bd69caaef35d
#
_cell.length_a   1.000
_cell.length_b   1.000
_cell.length_c   1.000
_cell.angle_alpha   90.00
_cell.angle_beta   90.00
_cell.angle_gamma   90.00
#
_symmetry.space_group_name_H-M   'P 1'
#
loop_
_entity.id
_entity.type
_entity.pdbx_description
1 polymer ?
#
loop_
_entity_poly.entity_id
_entity_poly.type
_entity_poly.pdbx_seq_one_letter_code
_entity_poly.pdbx_strand_id
1 'polypeptide(L)'
;SKDVAPRSFLLAPSGSSGHRLVIDLHDKKKTTTAKTSGKRDVVIAIDAGHGGKDPGATGRSGTHEKIITLQIAKRLERDINAQKGMKAVLIRKNDRYMRLRERIQKAREAHADMMISLHADSFPDPRARGSSVYALSVDGASSETARMLAEKENAADLLFGDVDLAVEDQMVKEVLFDLSLTGTIESSLDIGGEILGQLKSVNRVHKKKVQQAAFAVLKAPNIPSVLLETAFISNPREEKNLRSSSHQKKVSKAITRGVNKYFSRKAPPGTWLATSECEYAVCSGDTVAKIAEQHNVDESDLRTRNALYADNLLAGQVIKIPVS
;
A
#
# COMPACT_ATOMS: atom_id res chain seq x y z
N SER A 1 -7.04 36.74 17.49
CA SER A 1 -7.40 35.37 17.86
C SER A 1 -7.85 34.64 16.61
N LYS A 2 -7.24 33.47 16.33
CA LYS A 2 -7.68 32.62 15.22
C LYS A 2 -8.80 31.72 15.74
N ASP A 3 -9.85 31.58 14.97
CA ASP A 3 -10.99 30.74 15.28
C ASP A 3 -10.62 29.28 14.98
N VAL A 4 -10.54 28.43 16.02
CA VAL A 4 -10.17 27.02 15.90
C VAL A 4 -11.33 26.12 16.29
N ALA A 5 -11.47 24.98 15.62
CA ALA A 5 -12.42 23.92 15.98
C ALA A 5 -11.63 22.78 16.65
N PRO A 6 -11.76 22.58 17.97
CA PRO A 6 -11.09 21.47 18.64
C PRO A 6 -11.85 20.17 18.39
N ARG A 7 -11.13 19.09 18.14
CA ARG A 7 -11.59 17.71 18.28
C ARG A 7 -10.77 17.03 19.35
N SER A 8 -11.42 16.33 20.27
CA SER A 8 -10.70 15.59 21.31
C SER A 8 -11.10 14.13 21.33
N PHE A 9 -10.15 13.26 21.57
CA PHE A 9 -10.36 11.83 21.79
C PHE A 9 -9.35 11.29 22.79
N LEU A 10 -9.72 10.21 23.47
CA LEU A 10 -8.92 9.57 24.50
C LEU A 10 -8.26 8.33 23.90
N LEU A 11 -6.92 8.27 23.96
CA LEU A 11 -6.17 7.06 23.63
C LEU A 11 -6.05 6.17 24.85
N ALA A 12 -6.27 4.88 24.66
CA ALA A 12 -6.04 3.86 25.69
C ALA A 12 -4.56 3.77 26.08
N PRO A 13 -4.26 3.26 27.27
CA PRO A 13 -2.88 3.03 27.71
C PRO A 13 -2.12 2.13 26.73
N SER A 14 -0.87 2.48 26.44
CA SER A 14 0.02 1.68 25.60
C SER A 14 1.44 1.72 26.16
N GLY A 15 2.01 0.56 26.40
CA GLY A 15 3.33 0.43 27.04
C GLY A 15 3.37 1.05 28.44
N SER A 16 4.36 1.90 28.71
CA SER A 16 4.52 2.63 29.97
C SER A 16 3.68 3.90 30.09
N SER A 17 2.92 4.26 29.05
CA SER A 17 2.10 5.48 29.01
C SER A 17 0.65 5.18 29.42
N GLY A 18 0.11 5.99 30.34
CA GLY A 18 -1.30 5.96 30.74
C GLY A 18 -2.25 6.46 29.65
N HIS A 19 -3.51 6.72 30.00
CA HIS A 19 -4.46 7.35 29.08
C HIS A 19 -3.95 8.71 28.61
N ARG A 20 -4.07 8.96 27.29
CA ARG A 20 -3.65 10.23 26.69
C ARG A 20 -4.85 10.91 26.02
N LEU A 21 -5.12 12.14 26.43
CA LEU A 21 -6.08 13.00 25.77
C LEU A 21 -5.38 13.68 24.57
N VAL A 22 -5.88 13.43 23.39
CA VAL A 22 -5.45 14.13 22.16
C VAL A 22 -6.47 15.23 21.88
N ILE A 23 -6.00 16.46 21.70
CA ILE A 23 -6.81 17.59 21.29
C ILE A 23 -6.26 18.09 19.96
N ASP A 24 -7.02 17.85 18.91
CA ASP A 24 -6.72 18.31 17.56
C ASP A 24 -7.33 19.70 17.34
N LEU A 25 -6.50 20.69 17.06
CA LEU A 25 -6.92 22.06 16.80
C LEU A 25 -6.94 22.31 15.31
N HIS A 26 -8.14 22.32 14.73
CA HIS A 26 -8.32 22.67 13.32
C HIS A 26 -8.62 24.16 13.15
N ASP A 27 -7.90 24.80 12.25
CA ASP A 27 -8.21 26.19 11.88
C ASP A 27 -9.62 26.25 11.27
N LYS A 28 -10.54 27.01 11.89
CA LYS A 28 -11.87 27.29 11.32
C LYS A 28 -11.82 28.17 10.07
N LYS A 29 -10.61 28.54 9.60
CA LYS A 29 -10.54 29.14 8.29
C LYS A 29 -11.32 28.25 7.34
N LYS A 30 -12.41 28.84 6.78
CA LYS A 30 -13.07 28.31 5.59
C LYS A 30 -12.03 27.53 4.83
N THR A 31 -12.25 26.26 4.68
CA THR A 31 -11.77 25.55 3.53
C THR A 31 -12.16 26.45 2.37
N THR A 32 -11.28 27.36 2.00
CA THR A 32 -11.24 27.75 0.62
C THR A 32 -11.11 26.40 -0.03
N THR A 33 -12.25 25.88 -0.46
CA THR A 33 -12.27 24.93 -1.54
C THR A 33 -11.28 25.53 -2.52
N ALA A 34 -10.03 25.04 -2.45
CA ALA A 34 -9.12 25.19 -3.55
C ALA A 34 -10.03 24.82 -4.71
N LYS A 35 -10.33 25.77 -5.59
CA LYS A 35 -11.04 25.50 -6.82
C LYS A 35 -10.28 24.33 -7.38
N THR A 36 -10.80 23.12 -7.17
CA THR A 36 -10.22 21.89 -7.63
C THR A 36 -10.30 21.97 -9.13
N SER A 37 -9.22 22.43 -9.67
CA SER A 37 -8.91 22.22 -11.07
C SER A 37 -8.94 20.70 -11.27
N GLY A 38 -10.08 20.15 -11.68
CA GLY A 38 -10.23 18.77 -12.13
C GLY A 38 -9.95 17.68 -11.08
N LYS A 39 -10.73 16.65 -11.12
CA LYS A 39 -10.49 15.38 -10.41
C LYS A 39 -9.18 14.76 -10.91
N ARG A 40 -8.38 14.19 -10.01
CA ARG A 40 -7.12 13.52 -10.38
C ARG A 40 -7.24 12.01 -10.25
N ASP A 41 -6.35 11.28 -10.89
CA ASP A 41 -6.18 9.85 -10.69
C ASP A 41 -5.57 9.55 -9.32
N VAL A 42 -5.86 8.36 -8.77
CA VAL A 42 -5.10 7.77 -7.69
C VAL A 42 -3.72 7.38 -8.23
N VAL A 43 -2.65 7.86 -7.60
CA VAL A 43 -1.27 7.63 -8.07
C VAL A 43 -0.62 6.52 -7.26
N ILE A 44 -0.16 5.47 -7.93
CA ILE A 44 0.55 4.33 -7.35
C ILE A 44 2.01 4.36 -7.77
N ALA A 45 2.93 4.59 -6.82
CA ALA A 45 4.36 4.45 -7.05
C ALA A 45 4.75 2.97 -7.00
N ILE A 46 5.40 2.49 -8.07
CA ILE A 46 5.89 1.11 -8.17
C ILE A 46 7.41 1.14 -8.10
N ASP A 47 7.94 0.59 -7.03
CA ASP A 47 9.36 0.39 -6.83
C ASP A 47 9.75 -1.03 -7.24
N ALA A 48 10.64 -1.16 -8.18
CA ALA A 48 11.29 -2.43 -8.48
C ALA A 48 12.54 -2.55 -7.63
N GLY A 49 12.56 -3.46 -6.67
CA GLY A 49 13.71 -3.67 -5.77
C GLY A 49 15.02 -3.84 -6.53
N HIS A 50 16.13 -3.45 -5.89
CA HIS A 50 17.49 -3.57 -6.43
C HIS A 50 17.73 -2.76 -7.71
N GLY A 51 18.81 -3.08 -8.47
CA GLY A 51 19.13 -2.46 -9.77
C GLY A 51 20.58 -2.04 -9.91
N GLY A 52 21.04 -1.96 -11.14
CA GLY A 52 22.43 -1.59 -11.46
C GLY A 52 23.46 -2.54 -10.82
N LYS A 53 24.34 -2.00 -9.98
CA LYS A 53 25.37 -2.74 -9.24
C LYS A 53 24.80 -3.68 -8.14
N ASP A 54 23.56 -3.47 -7.70
CA ASP A 54 22.86 -4.35 -6.78
C ASP A 54 22.00 -5.38 -7.56
N PRO A 55 22.43 -6.64 -7.64
CA PRO A 55 21.69 -7.69 -8.34
C PRO A 55 20.45 -8.18 -7.59
N GLY A 56 20.36 -7.92 -6.26
CA GLY A 56 19.45 -8.61 -5.35
C GLY A 56 19.83 -10.08 -5.20
N ALA A 57 18.87 -10.88 -4.80
CA ALA A 57 19.07 -12.33 -4.73
C ALA A 57 19.31 -12.94 -6.13
N THR A 58 20.05 -14.03 -6.14
CA THR A 58 20.35 -14.77 -7.38
C THR A 58 19.80 -16.18 -7.28
N GLY A 59 18.97 -16.56 -8.22
CA GLY A 59 18.43 -17.90 -8.37
C GLY A 59 19.48 -18.91 -8.80
N ARG A 60 19.16 -20.19 -8.67
CA ARG A 60 20.09 -21.28 -9.05
C ARG A 60 20.47 -21.31 -10.53
N SER A 61 19.61 -20.80 -11.40
CA SER A 61 19.86 -20.67 -12.84
C SER A 61 20.57 -19.35 -13.21
N GLY A 62 21.08 -18.60 -12.25
CA GLY A 62 21.75 -17.31 -12.47
C GLY A 62 20.77 -16.14 -12.69
N THR A 63 19.50 -16.32 -12.41
CA THR A 63 18.52 -15.24 -12.55
C THR A 63 18.68 -14.22 -11.43
N HIS A 64 18.91 -12.95 -11.75
CA HIS A 64 19.00 -11.88 -10.78
C HIS A 64 17.62 -11.30 -10.45
N GLU A 65 17.36 -11.05 -9.19
CA GLU A 65 16.13 -10.48 -8.66
C GLU A 65 15.79 -9.14 -9.33
N LYS A 66 16.77 -8.23 -9.46
CA LYS A 66 16.61 -6.91 -10.10
C LYS A 66 15.95 -6.95 -11.48
N ILE A 67 16.14 -8.03 -12.22
CA ILE A 67 15.58 -8.24 -13.56
C ILE A 67 14.09 -8.61 -13.43
N ILE A 68 13.81 -9.55 -12.55
CA ILE A 68 12.44 -10.04 -12.32
C ILE A 68 11.54 -8.92 -11.77
N THR A 69 12.02 -8.21 -10.75
CA THR A 69 11.28 -7.11 -10.13
C THR A 69 10.95 -6.00 -11.13
N LEU A 70 11.91 -5.63 -12.01
CA LEU A 70 11.69 -4.66 -13.07
C LEU A 70 10.68 -5.14 -14.13
N GLN A 71 10.74 -6.43 -14.49
CA GLN A 71 9.79 -7.01 -15.45
C GLN A 71 8.36 -7.00 -14.90
N ILE A 72 8.18 -7.40 -13.63
CA ILE A 72 6.87 -7.39 -12.96
C ILE A 72 6.39 -5.95 -12.80
N ALA A 73 7.26 -5.02 -12.38
CA ALA A 73 6.92 -3.60 -12.20
C ALA A 73 6.38 -2.96 -13.50
N LYS A 74 7.05 -3.21 -14.64
CA LYS A 74 6.59 -2.72 -15.95
C LYS A 74 5.24 -3.31 -16.40
N ARG A 75 4.93 -4.54 -15.97
CA ARG A 75 3.60 -5.13 -16.22
C ARG A 75 2.56 -4.52 -15.33
N LEU A 76 2.88 -4.35 -14.05
CA LEU A 76 2.00 -3.75 -13.06
C LEU A 76 1.66 -2.30 -13.42
N GLU A 77 2.65 -1.52 -13.89
CA GLU A 77 2.41 -0.17 -14.43
C GLU A 77 1.35 -0.18 -15.55
N ARG A 78 1.47 -1.08 -16.51
CA ARG A 78 0.49 -1.19 -17.62
C ARG A 78 -0.89 -1.63 -17.13
N ASP A 79 -0.94 -2.62 -16.24
CA ASP A 79 -2.20 -3.16 -15.73
C ASP A 79 -2.94 -2.12 -14.88
N ILE A 80 -2.24 -1.32 -14.06
CA ILE A 80 -2.81 -0.22 -13.27
C ILE A 80 -3.23 0.95 -14.18
N ASN A 81 -2.39 1.35 -15.15
CA ASN A 81 -2.74 2.44 -16.07
C ASN A 81 -3.92 2.09 -17.00
N ALA A 82 -4.28 0.82 -17.12
CA ALA A 82 -5.48 0.40 -17.80
C ALA A 82 -6.77 0.56 -16.96
N GLN A 83 -6.64 0.87 -15.66
CA GLN A 83 -7.77 1.10 -14.76
C GLN A 83 -8.20 2.58 -14.82
N LYS A 84 -9.50 2.82 -14.93
CA LYS A 84 -10.04 4.20 -14.89
C LYS A 84 -9.79 4.82 -13.50
N GLY A 85 -9.33 6.06 -13.48
CA GLY A 85 -9.07 6.81 -12.24
C GLY A 85 -7.82 6.39 -11.48
N MET A 86 -6.95 5.60 -12.12
CA MET A 86 -5.65 5.19 -11.56
C MET A 86 -4.49 5.51 -12.50
N LYS A 87 -3.36 5.86 -11.90
CA LYS A 87 -2.09 6.12 -12.59
C LYS A 87 -0.95 5.47 -11.84
N ALA A 88 -0.12 4.71 -12.54
CA ALA A 88 1.10 4.16 -11.99
C ALA A 88 2.33 4.97 -12.41
N VAL A 89 3.31 5.06 -11.50
CA VAL A 89 4.61 5.69 -11.74
C VAL A 89 5.72 4.73 -11.31
N LEU A 90 6.60 4.36 -12.25
CA LEU A 90 7.78 3.56 -11.92
C LEU A 90 8.85 4.42 -11.24
N ILE A 91 9.35 3.99 -10.08
CA ILE A 91 10.47 4.62 -9.38
C ILE A 91 11.75 4.48 -10.18
N ARG A 92 12.03 3.29 -10.74
CA ARG A 92 13.08 3.10 -11.77
C ARG A 92 12.50 2.46 -13.02
N LYS A 93 12.92 2.95 -14.18
CA LYS A 93 12.44 2.48 -15.50
C LYS A 93 13.42 1.55 -16.20
N ASN A 94 14.66 1.52 -15.73
CA ASN A 94 15.79 0.76 -16.31
C ASN A 94 16.60 0.07 -15.20
N ASP A 95 17.61 -0.70 -15.59
CA ASP A 95 18.54 -1.35 -14.66
C ASP A 95 19.57 -0.35 -14.13
N ARG A 96 19.21 0.42 -13.11
CA ARG A 96 20.10 1.32 -12.38
C ARG A 96 19.95 1.12 -10.88
N TYR A 97 21.04 1.33 -10.15
CA TYR A 97 21.01 1.40 -8.69
C TYR A 97 20.29 2.68 -8.25
N MET A 98 19.57 2.58 -7.16
CA MET A 98 18.91 3.70 -6.51
C MET A 98 18.85 3.46 -5.00
N ARG A 99 19.32 4.43 -4.22
CA ARG A 99 19.29 4.37 -2.75
C ARG A 99 17.86 4.29 -2.24
N LEU A 100 17.65 3.66 -1.07
CA LEU A 100 16.31 3.51 -0.47
C LEU A 100 15.64 4.86 -0.22
N ARG A 101 16.39 5.85 0.28
CA ARG A 101 15.88 7.23 0.48
C ARG A 101 15.44 7.89 -0.83
N GLU A 102 16.19 7.70 -1.90
CA GLU A 102 15.85 8.24 -3.24
C GLU A 102 14.56 7.63 -3.78
N ARG A 103 14.28 6.35 -3.50
CA ARG A 103 13.04 5.68 -3.89
C ARG A 103 11.83 6.35 -3.23
N ILE A 104 11.90 6.59 -1.91
CA ILE A 104 10.86 7.30 -1.15
C ILE A 104 10.67 8.72 -1.70
N GLN A 105 11.77 9.43 -1.95
CA GLN A 105 11.72 10.79 -2.47
C GLN A 105 11.00 10.85 -3.82
N LYS A 106 11.27 9.91 -4.72
CA LYS A 106 10.55 9.82 -6.01
C LYS A 106 9.07 9.51 -5.86
N ALA A 107 8.67 8.68 -4.90
CA ALA A 107 7.27 8.44 -4.62
C ALA A 107 6.57 9.72 -4.14
N ARG A 108 7.24 10.53 -3.31
CA ARG A 108 6.75 11.85 -2.86
C ARG A 108 6.64 12.86 -4.00
N GLU A 109 7.67 12.95 -4.85
CA GLU A 109 7.68 13.84 -6.03
C GLU A 109 6.55 13.47 -7.01
N ALA A 110 6.22 12.20 -7.11
CA ALA A 110 5.09 11.72 -7.90
C ALA A 110 3.73 11.98 -7.24
N HIS A 111 3.69 12.54 -6.02
CA HIS A 111 2.48 12.70 -5.21
C HIS A 111 1.71 11.37 -5.09
N ALA A 112 2.42 10.28 -4.83
CA ALA A 112 1.85 8.96 -4.76
C ALA A 112 0.88 8.82 -3.57
N ASP A 113 -0.27 8.21 -3.81
CA ASP A 113 -1.25 7.84 -2.80
C ASP A 113 -0.93 6.47 -2.18
N MET A 114 -0.06 5.71 -2.82
CA MET A 114 0.43 4.41 -2.37
C MET A 114 1.78 4.09 -3.01
N MET A 115 2.62 3.34 -2.29
CA MET A 115 3.86 2.78 -2.82
C MET A 115 3.87 1.26 -2.69
N ILE A 116 4.31 0.58 -3.75
CA ILE A 116 4.49 -0.87 -3.80
C ILE A 116 5.95 -1.15 -4.14
N SER A 117 6.71 -1.74 -3.21
CA SER A 117 8.05 -2.24 -3.48
C SER A 117 7.98 -3.73 -3.82
N LEU A 118 8.52 -4.12 -4.97
CA LEU A 118 8.48 -5.48 -5.51
C LEU A 118 9.82 -6.16 -5.32
N HIS A 119 9.78 -7.34 -4.73
CA HIS A 119 10.93 -8.18 -4.41
C HIS A 119 10.67 -9.64 -4.80
N ALA A 120 11.73 -10.44 -4.84
CA ALA A 120 11.71 -11.88 -5.05
C ALA A 120 12.94 -12.53 -4.39
N ASP A 121 13.04 -12.36 -3.08
CA ASP A 121 14.23 -12.64 -2.30
C ASP A 121 14.62 -14.14 -2.24
N SER A 122 15.79 -14.41 -1.69
CA SER A 122 16.25 -15.74 -1.36
C SER A 122 15.95 -16.09 0.10
N PHE A 123 15.65 -17.36 0.34
CA PHE A 123 15.52 -17.89 1.69
C PHE A 123 16.53 -19.01 1.91
N PRO A 124 17.11 -19.15 3.13
CA PRO A 124 18.10 -20.20 3.41
C PRO A 124 17.60 -21.62 3.12
N ASP A 125 16.33 -21.92 3.43
CA ASP A 125 15.72 -23.19 3.03
C ASP A 125 15.20 -23.09 1.57
N PRO A 126 15.78 -23.84 0.63
CA PRO A 126 15.37 -23.81 -0.77
C PRO A 126 13.99 -24.40 -1.03
N ARG A 127 13.33 -24.95 0.00
CA ARG A 127 11.94 -25.41 -0.05
C ARG A 127 10.95 -24.28 0.24
N ALA A 128 11.42 -23.14 0.77
CA ALA A 128 10.60 -21.96 0.97
C ALA A 128 9.95 -21.56 -0.36
N ARG A 129 8.66 -21.23 -0.32
CA ARG A 129 7.86 -20.91 -1.49
C ARG A 129 6.64 -20.07 -1.12
N GLY A 130 6.17 -19.33 -2.09
CA GLY A 130 4.95 -18.53 -1.97
C GLY A 130 5.23 -17.05 -1.77
N SER A 131 4.19 -16.27 -1.96
CA SER A 131 4.25 -14.82 -1.82
C SER A 131 4.06 -14.39 -0.35
N SER A 132 4.63 -13.25 0.01
CA SER A 132 4.41 -12.57 1.29
C SER A 132 4.21 -11.07 1.06
N VAL A 133 3.50 -10.42 1.98
CA VAL A 133 3.34 -8.97 1.99
C VAL A 133 3.80 -8.43 3.32
N TYR A 134 4.56 -7.34 3.28
CA TYR A 134 5.13 -6.68 4.44
C TYR A 134 4.69 -5.21 4.48
N ALA A 135 4.43 -4.72 5.68
CA ALA A 135 4.23 -3.31 6.01
C ALA A 135 5.30 -2.85 7.00
N LEU A 136 5.45 -1.54 7.13
CA LEU A 136 6.35 -0.96 8.11
C LEU A 136 5.89 -1.30 9.54
N SER A 137 6.85 -1.53 10.45
CA SER A 137 6.67 -1.44 11.89
C SER A 137 7.74 -0.56 12.49
N VAL A 138 7.36 0.20 13.50
CA VAL A 138 8.26 1.00 14.34
C VAL A 138 8.52 0.33 15.70
N ASP A 139 7.66 -0.62 16.09
CA ASP A 139 7.66 -1.29 17.40
C ASP A 139 8.28 -2.70 17.37
N GLY A 140 9.05 -3.00 16.32
CA GLY A 140 9.69 -4.30 16.13
C GLY A 140 9.07 -5.12 14.97
N ALA A 141 9.54 -6.34 14.78
CA ALA A 141 9.10 -7.21 13.70
C ALA A 141 8.05 -8.22 14.17
N SER A 142 7.08 -8.53 13.30
CA SER A 142 6.03 -9.52 13.58
C SER A 142 6.55 -10.96 13.61
N SER A 143 7.75 -11.20 13.10
CA SER A 143 8.45 -12.49 13.15
C SER A 143 9.95 -12.30 12.93
N GLU A 144 10.75 -13.25 13.41
CA GLU A 144 12.21 -13.27 13.21
C GLU A 144 12.56 -13.25 11.72
N THR A 145 11.83 -14.00 10.90
CA THR A 145 12.00 -13.98 9.45
C THR A 145 11.79 -12.59 8.85
N ALA A 146 10.76 -11.86 9.33
CA ALA A 146 10.49 -10.49 8.86
C ALA A 146 11.60 -9.53 9.30
N ARG A 147 12.15 -9.70 10.52
CA ARG A 147 13.29 -8.93 11.00
C ARG A 147 14.53 -9.14 10.14
N MET A 148 14.91 -10.39 9.92
CA MET A 148 16.07 -10.74 9.09
C MET A 148 15.96 -10.23 7.65
N LEU A 149 14.76 -10.32 7.07
CA LEU A 149 14.51 -9.79 5.72
C LEU A 149 14.67 -8.27 5.69
N ALA A 150 14.09 -7.56 6.66
CA ALA A 150 14.23 -6.10 6.72
C ALA A 150 15.69 -5.67 6.92
N GLU A 151 16.45 -6.35 7.76
CA GLU A 151 17.87 -6.09 7.95
C GLU A 151 18.66 -6.28 6.65
N LYS A 152 18.39 -7.35 5.91
CA LYS A 152 19.03 -7.63 4.63
C LYS A 152 18.73 -6.54 3.61
N GLU A 153 17.45 -6.20 3.44
CA GLU A 153 17.04 -5.17 2.48
C GLU A 153 17.59 -3.78 2.84
N ASN A 154 17.63 -3.45 4.14
CA ASN A 154 18.19 -2.19 4.62
C ASN A 154 19.70 -2.09 4.42
N ALA A 155 20.41 -3.21 4.40
CA ALA A 155 21.85 -3.24 4.17
C ALA A 155 22.25 -2.91 2.72
N ALA A 156 21.34 -2.88 1.78
CA ALA A 156 21.63 -2.58 0.38
C ALA A 156 22.32 -1.22 0.19
N ASP A 157 21.91 -0.19 0.94
CA ASP A 157 22.54 1.13 0.87
C ASP A 157 23.96 1.15 1.47
N LEU A 158 24.25 0.31 2.46
CA LEU A 158 25.61 0.17 3.02
C LEU A 158 26.54 -0.59 2.07
N LEU A 159 26.02 -1.59 1.34
CA LEU A 159 26.79 -2.43 0.42
C LEU A 159 27.00 -1.77 -0.94
N PHE A 160 26.01 -1.04 -1.41
CA PHE A 160 25.97 -0.52 -2.78
C PHE A 160 25.82 1.00 -2.88
N GLY A 161 25.54 1.70 -1.77
CA GLY A 161 25.44 3.17 -1.70
C GLY A 161 26.83 3.82 -1.64
N ASP A 162 27.01 4.99 -2.26
CA ASP A 162 28.17 5.82 -1.99
C ASP A 162 27.94 6.54 -0.64
N VAL A 163 28.98 6.66 0.19
CA VAL A 163 28.89 7.22 1.53
C VAL A 163 28.61 8.73 1.44
N ASP A 164 27.44 9.15 1.87
CA ASP A 164 27.09 10.56 2.04
C ASP A 164 26.55 10.76 3.47
N LEU A 165 27.38 11.39 4.31
CA LEU A 165 27.12 11.63 5.72
C LEU A 165 26.44 12.99 5.93
N ALA A 166 25.25 13.19 5.40
CA ALA A 166 24.46 14.36 5.75
C ALA A 166 23.48 14.00 6.89
N VAL A 167 23.87 14.36 8.09
CA VAL A 167 23.01 14.32 9.29
C VAL A 167 22.23 15.63 9.35
N GLU A 168 20.91 15.57 9.24
CA GLU A 168 20.02 16.71 9.48
C GLU A 168 19.28 16.58 10.81
N ASP A 169 19.19 17.72 11.47
CA ASP A 169 18.64 17.98 12.81
C ASP A 169 17.17 17.52 13.00
N GLN A 170 16.87 16.76 14.08
CA GLN A 170 15.79 15.78 14.08
C GLN A 170 14.59 16.04 15.03
N MET A 171 14.68 16.89 16.04
CA MET A 171 13.82 16.78 17.22
C MET A 171 12.37 17.30 17.10
N VAL A 172 12.06 18.24 16.21
CA VAL A 172 10.69 18.81 16.04
C VAL A 172 9.89 18.04 14.96
N LYS A 173 10.59 17.34 14.09
CA LYS A 173 9.96 16.53 13.00
C LYS A 173 9.41 15.19 13.50
N GLU A 174 9.90 14.68 14.64
CA GLU A 174 9.61 13.32 15.11
C GLU A 174 8.17 13.12 15.62
N VAL A 175 7.60 14.07 16.36
CA VAL A 175 6.27 13.90 16.96
C VAL A 175 5.13 13.97 15.91
N LEU A 176 5.23 14.87 14.94
CA LEU A 176 4.28 14.94 13.81
C LEU A 176 4.47 13.77 12.85
N PHE A 177 5.69 13.24 12.78
CA PHE A 177 6.06 12.08 12.01
C PHE A 177 5.40 10.81 12.56
N ASP A 178 5.38 10.61 13.87
CA ASP A 178 4.82 9.40 14.51
C ASP A 178 3.30 9.28 14.33
N LEU A 179 2.55 10.37 14.50
CA LEU A 179 1.09 10.36 14.33
C LEU A 179 0.68 10.10 12.87
N SER A 180 1.38 10.73 11.94
CA SER A 180 1.16 10.52 10.50
C SER A 180 1.53 9.09 10.07
N LEU A 181 2.57 8.53 10.68
CA LEU A 181 3.05 7.19 10.37
C LEU A 181 2.08 6.11 10.84
N THR A 182 1.42 6.28 11.99
CA THR A 182 0.46 5.30 12.51
C THR A 182 -0.71 5.07 11.55
N GLY A 183 -1.37 6.13 11.08
CA GLY A 183 -2.47 6.02 10.11
C GLY A 183 -2.01 5.47 8.75
N THR A 184 -0.76 5.78 8.37
CA THR A 184 -0.14 5.26 7.15
C THR A 184 0.14 3.76 7.26
N ILE A 185 0.57 3.28 8.43
CA ILE A 185 0.80 1.85 8.70
C ILE A 185 -0.52 1.08 8.66
N GLU A 186 -1.58 1.57 9.29
CA GLU A 186 -2.91 0.94 9.22
C GLU A 186 -3.40 0.81 7.78
N SER A 187 -3.30 1.88 6.99
CA SER A 187 -3.65 1.86 5.58
C SER A 187 -2.78 0.86 4.80
N SER A 188 -1.49 0.75 5.13
CA SER A 188 -0.57 -0.23 4.51
C SER A 188 -0.97 -1.66 4.84
N LEU A 189 -1.41 -1.94 6.06
CA LEU A 189 -1.90 -3.25 6.48
C LEU A 189 -3.17 -3.64 5.72
N ASP A 190 -4.11 -2.70 5.58
CA ASP A 190 -5.36 -2.92 4.85
C ASP A 190 -5.09 -3.21 3.36
N ILE A 191 -4.32 -2.35 2.69
CA ILE A 191 -3.94 -2.55 1.28
C ILE A 191 -3.18 -3.87 1.12
N GLY A 192 -2.21 -4.12 2.01
CA GLY A 192 -1.43 -5.36 2.00
C GLY A 192 -2.31 -6.60 2.16
N GLY A 193 -3.35 -6.52 2.99
CA GLY A 193 -4.34 -7.58 3.18
C GLY A 193 -5.11 -7.89 1.90
N GLU A 194 -5.58 -6.85 1.19
CA GLU A 194 -6.30 -7.01 -0.08
C GLU A 194 -5.40 -7.62 -1.16
N ILE A 195 -4.17 -7.13 -1.29
CA ILE A 195 -3.20 -7.68 -2.26
C ILE A 195 -2.88 -9.15 -1.93
N LEU A 196 -2.60 -9.45 -0.66
CA LEU A 196 -2.31 -10.83 -0.21
C LEU A 196 -3.47 -11.77 -0.48
N GLY A 197 -4.72 -11.29 -0.27
CA GLY A 197 -5.93 -12.02 -0.59
C GLY A 197 -6.01 -12.41 -2.06
N GLN A 198 -5.69 -11.50 -2.97
CA GLN A 198 -5.69 -11.77 -4.41
C GLN A 198 -4.53 -12.66 -4.86
N LEU A 199 -3.36 -12.53 -4.24
CA LEU A 199 -2.20 -13.39 -4.55
C LEU A 199 -2.44 -14.87 -4.23
N LYS A 200 -3.31 -15.19 -3.27
CA LYS A 200 -3.72 -16.59 -2.98
C LYS A 200 -4.27 -17.33 -4.20
N SER A 201 -4.87 -16.63 -5.16
CA SER A 201 -5.42 -17.23 -6.38
C SER A 201 -4.35 -17.54 -7.45
N VAL A 202 -3.14 -17.00 -7.28
CA VAL A 202 -2.05 -17.13 -8.27
C VAL A 202 -0.92 -18.01 -7.74
N ASN A 203 -0.55 -17.78 -6.48
CA ASN A 203 0.55 -18.44 -5.82
C ASN A 203 0.09 -19.00 -4.47
N ARG A 204 0.82 -20.01 -3.97
CA ARG A 204 0.82 -20.27 -2.55
C ARG A 204 1.27 -18.99 -1.83
N VAL A 205 0.64 -18.66 -0.70
CA VAL A 205 1.15 -17.61 0.19
C VAL A 205 2.04 -18.25 1.25
N HIS A 206 3.21 -17.64 1.47
CA HIS A 206 4.17 -18.09 2.49
C HIS A 206 3.68 -17.71 3.89
N LYS A 207 3.18 -16.48 4.05
CA LYS A 207 2.56 -15.98 5.29
C LYS A 207 1.09 -15.65 5.05
N LYS A 208 0.21 -16.18 5.93
CA LYS A 208 -1.26 -16.01 5.77
C LYS A 208 -1.76 -14.60 6.09
N LYS A 209 -0.95 -13.80 6.80
CA LYS A 209 -1.23 -12.40 7.18
C LYS A 209 -0.11 -11.51 6.70
N VAL A 210 -0.39 -10.23 6.51
CA VAL A 210 0.63 -9.20 6.30
C VAL A 210 1.58 -9.22 7.48
N GLN A 211 2.87 -9.24 7.19
CA GLN A 211 3.94 -9.20 8.20
C GLN A 211 4.42 -7.76 8.36
N GLN A 212 5.09 -7.48 9.46
CA GLN A 212 5.62 -6.15 9.72
C GLN A 212 7.08 -6.23 10.16
N ALA A 213 7.90 -5.28 9.71
CA ALA A 213 9.26 -5.06 10.19
C ALA A 213 9.74 -3.64 9.80
N ALA A 214 10.94 -3.28 10.26
CA ALA A 214 11.52 -1.95 10.08
C ALA A 214 12.17 -1.76 8.70
N PHE A 215 11.42 -1.96 7.61
CA PHE A 215 11.89 -1.75 6.25
C PHE A 215 12.14 -0.27 5.97
N ALA A 216 13.39 0.11 5.68
CA ALA A 216 13.75 1.50 5.40
C ALA A 216 13.03 2.07 4.18
N VAL A 217 12.85 1.27 3.12
CA VAL A 217 12.15 1.67 1.90
C VAL A 217 10.66 1.99 2.13
N LEU A 218 10.06 1.51 3.22
CA LEU A 218 8.66 1.77 3.56
C LEU A 218 8.49 2.97 4.53
N LYS A 219 9.57 3.62 4.94
CA LYS A 219 9.53 4.80 5.83
C LYS A 219 9.12 6.06 5.06
N ALA A 220 7.96 6.02 4.43
CA ALA A 220 7.36 7.14 3.70
C ALA A 220 6.15 7.67 4.50
N PRO A 221 6.31 8.70 5.36
CA PRO A 221 5.18 9.32 6.04
C PRO A 221 4.16 9.80 5.01
N ASN A 222 2.89 9.65 5.30
CA ASN A 222 1.77 10.03 4.43
C ASN A 222 1.61 9.22 3.13
N ILE A 223 2.43 8.20 2.87
CA ILE A 223 2.27 7.31 1.72
C ILE A 223 2.14 5.88 2.21
N PRO A 224 0.94 5.29 2.27
CA PRO A 224 0.77 3.87 2.56
C PRO A 224 1.66 3.02 1.67
N SER A 225 2.49 2.18 2.26
CA SER A 225 3.56 1.49 1.55
C SER A 225 3.63 0.02 1.94
N VAL A 226 3.77 -0.86 0.95
CA VAL A 226 3.94 -2.30 1.16
C VAL A 226 5.14 -2.82 0.36
N LEU A 227 5.82 -3.82 0.92
CA LEU A 227 6.81 -4.62 0.21
C LEU A 227 6.22 -5.99 -0.08
N LEU A 228 6.30 -6.40 -1.33
CA LEU A 228 5.80 -7.67 -1.81
C LEU A 228 6.95 -8.59 -2.19
N GLU A 229 7.09 -9.68 -1.45
CA GLU A 229 7.83 -10.85 -1.93
C GLU A 229 6.92 -11.62 -2.88
N THR A 230 7.20 -11.53 -4.17
CA THR A 230 6.36 -12.17 -5.20
C THR A 230 6.52 -13.69 -5.19
N ALA A 231 7.70 -14.19 -4.86
CA ALA A 231 8.09 -15.58 -4.64
C ALA A 231 9.53 -15.63 -4.11
N PHE A 232 10.06 -16.80 -3.77
CA PHE A 232 11.48 -16.96 -3.39
C PHE A 232 12.31 -17.44 -4.57
N ILE A 233 13.21 -16.59 -5.10
CA ILE A 233 14.05 -16.90 -6.26
C ILE A 233 15.03 -18.05 -5.98
N SER A 234 15.37 -18.31 -4.71
CA SER A 234 16.20 -19.45 -4.28
C SER A 234 15.54 -20.81 -4.51
N ASN A 235 14.21 -20.86 -4.66
CA ASN A 235 13.47 -22.08 -4.99
C ASN A 235 13.45 -22.29 -6.51
N PRO A 236 13.98 -23.40 -7.05
CA PRO A 236 14.09 -23.61 -8.50
C PRO A 236 12.75 -23.60 -9.25
N ARG A 237 11.67 -24.07 -8.60
CA ARG A 237 10.32 -24.04 -9.21
C ARG A 237 9.78 -22.61 -9.28
N GLU A 238 10.01 -21.83 -8.24
CA GLU A 238 9.59 -20.43 -8.22
C GLU A 238 10.44 -19.57 -9.13
N GLU A 239 11.75 -19.80 -9.20
CA GLU A 239 12.63 -19.14 -10.19
C GLU A 239 12.11 -19.37 -11.62
N LYS A 240 11.73 -20.62 -11.96
CA LYS A 240 11.13 -20.93 -13.26
C LYS A 240 9.82 -20.16 -13.48
N ASN A 241 8.97 -20.07 -12.46
CA ASN A 241 7.72 -19.31 -12.51
C ASN A 241 7.98 -17.81 -12.66
N LEU A 242 8.90 -17.24 -11.87
CA LEU A 242 9.28 -15.83 -11.92
C LEU A 242 9.79 -15.41 -13.30
N ARG A 243 10.50 -16.28 -14.01
CA ARG A 243 10.94 -16.08 -15.40
C ARG A 243 9.81 -16.18 -16.41
N SER A 244 8.69 -16.80 -16.06
CA SER A 244 7.55 -17.01 -16.97
C SER A 244 6.74 -15.73 -17.14
N SER A 245 6.65 -15.25 -18.39
CA SER A 245 5.82 -14.10 -18.76
C SER A 245 4.34 -14.29 -18.37
N SER A 246 3.81 -15.51 -18.52
CA SER A 246 2.43 -15.83 -18.12
C SER A 246 2.23 -15.73 -16.61
N HIS A 247 3.20 -16.22 -15.83
CA HIS A 247 3.14 -16.13 -14.38
C HIS A 247 3.25 -14.68 -13.89
N GLN A 248 4.22 -13.91 -14.40
CA GLN A 248 4.36 -12.48 -14.09
C GLN A 248 3.06 -11.70 -14.39
N LYS A 249 2.37 -12.03 -15.50
CA LYS A 249 1.06 -11.43 -15.85
C LYS A 249 -0.02 -11.78 -14.82
N LYS A 250 -0.05 -13.02 -14.30
CA LYS A 250 -1.00 -13.41 -13.24
C LYS A 250 -0.73 -12.66 -11.94
N VAL A 251 0.54 -12.55 -11.54
CA VAL A 251 0.97 -11.81 -10.34
C VAL A 251 0.57 -10.34 -10.46
N SER A 252 0.92 -9.68 -11.58
CA SER A 252 0.58 -8.28 -11.84
C SER A 252 -0.92 -8.02 -11.75
N LYS A 253 -1.74 -8.84 -12.41
CA LYS A 253 -3.20 -8.74 -12.34
C LYS A 253 -3.76 -8.96 -10.94
N ALA A 254 -3.18 -9.87 -10.15
CA ALA A 254 -3.61 -10.08 -8.77
C ALA A 254 -3.31 -8.85 -7.90
N ILE A 255 -2.12 -8.26 -8.03
CA ILE A 255 -1.77 -7.02 -7.33
C ILE A 255 -2.75 -5.90 -7.74
N THR A 256 -2.99 -5.72 -9.04
CA THR A 256 -3.93 -4.70 -9.56
C THR A 256 -5.33 -4.87 -8.97
N ARG A 257 -5.85 -6.12 -8.90
CA ARG A 257 -7.16 -6.38 -8.27
C ARG A 257 -7.18 -6.01 -6.79
N GLY A 258 -6.11 -6.31 -6.05
CA GLY A 258 -6.00 -5.93 -4.64
C GLY A 258 -6.00 -4.41 -4.44
N VAL A 259 -5.23 -3.70 -5.26
CA VAL A 259 -5.19 -2.22 -5.27
C VAL A 259 -6.57 -1.64 -5.62
N ASN A 260 -7.20 -2.13 -6.68
CA ASN A 260 -8.55 -1.70 -7.07
C ASN A 260 -9.55 -1.91 -5.94
N LYS A 261 -9.54 -3.10 -5.32
CA LYS A 261 -10.46 -3.43 -4.24
C LYS A 261 -10.29 -2.50 -3.02
N TYR A 262 -9.08 -2.10 -2.70
CA TYR A 262 -8.84 -1.14 -1.64
C TYR A 262 -9.36 0.26 -2.01
N PHE A 263 -8.95 0.80 -3.17
CA PHE A 263 -9.31 2.16 -3.54
C PHE A 263 -10.77 2.33 -3.97
N SER A 264 -11.47 1.26 -4.33
CA SER A 264 -12.93 1.32 -4.50
C SER A 264 -13.68 1.67 -3.20
N ARG A 265 -13.08 1.36 -2.04
CA ARG A 265 -13.65 1.63 -0.71
C ARG A 265 -13.05 2.84 -0.02
N LYS A 266 -11.76 3.10 -0.24
CA LYS A 266 -10.97 4.10 0.50
C LYS A 266 -10.19 5.02 -0.45
N ALA A 267 -10.85 5.52 -1.49
CA ALA A 267 -10.21 6.44 -2.42
C ALA A 267 -9.88 7.80 -1.75
N PRO A 268 -8.70 8.37 -2.02
CA PRO A 268 -8.32 9.68 -1.49
C PRO A 268 -9.27 10.78 -1.98
N PRO A 269 -9.63 11.76 -1.13
CA PRO A 269 -10.46 12.89 -1.54
C PRO A 269 -9.88 13.62 -2.76
N GLY A 270 -10.75 14.08 -3.65
CA GLY A 270 -10.36 14.80 -4.87
C GLY A 270 -9.88 13.91 -6.01
N THR A 271 -9.95 12.59 -5.87
CA THR A 271 -9.67 11.65 -6.96
C THR A 271 -10.94 11.27 -7.73
N TRP A 272 -10.76 10.78 -8.96
CA TRP A 272 -11.87 10.23 -9.74
C TRP A 272 -12.58 9.09 -9.03
N LEU A 273 -11.84 8.23 -8.34
CA LEU A 273 -12.40 7.09 -7.61
C LEU A 273 -13.23 7.53 -6.39
N ALA A 274 -12.81 8.59 -5.69
CA ALA A 274 -13.59 9.16 -4.57
C ALA A 274 -14.92 9.77 -5.00
N THR A 275 -15.03 10.14 -6.27
CA THR A 275 -16.24 10.78 -6.83
C THR A 275 -17.10 9.84 -7.66
N SER A 276 -16.66 8.61 -7.85
CA SER A 276 -17.41 7.57 -8.55
C SER A 276 -18.51 6.95 -7.66
N GLU A 277 -18.83 7.58 -6.54
CA GLU A 277 -19.99 7.21 -5.75
C GLU A 277 -21.25 7.63 -6.49
N CYS A 278 -22.10 6.66 -6.79
CA CYS A 278 -23.46 6.93 -7.21
C CYS A 278 -24.30 7.14 -5.92
N GLU A 279 -24.94 8.28 -5.81
CA GLU A 279 -25.94 8.47 -4.75
C GLU A 279 -27.22 7.76 -5.15
N TYR A 280 -27.72 6.91 -4.27
CA TYR A 280 -28.98 6.19 -4.45
C TYR A 280 -29.98 6.61 -3.39
N ALA A 281 -31.14 7.11 -3.81
CA ALA A 281 -32.25 7.40 -2.90
C ALA A 281 -33.03 6.09 -2.65
N VAL A 282 -33.00 5.63 -1.43
CA VAL A 282 -33.70 4.40 -0.99
C VAL A 282 -35.19 4.52 -1.27
N CYS A 283 -35.75 3.56 -1.99
CA CYS A 283 -37.19 3.44 -2.23
C CYS A 283 -37.86 2.60 -1.15
N SER A 284 -39.18 2.75 -1.00
CA SER A 284 -39.94 1.91 -0.07
C SER A 284 -39.86 0.44 -0.48
N GLY A 285 -39.43 -0.43 0.44
CA GLY A 285 -39.26 -1.87 0.22
C GLY A 285 -37.85 -2.28 -0.24
N ASP A 286 -36.91 -1.32 -0.31
CA ASP A 286 -35.50 -1.65 -0.52
C ASP A 286 -34.87 -2.27 0.71
N THR A 287 -33.94 -3.17 0.46
CA THR A 287 -33.04 -3.72 1.47
C THR A 287 -31.59 -3.55 1.02
N VAL A 288 -30.66 -3.55 1.98
CA VAL A 288 -29.22 -3.41 1.66
C VAL A 288 -28.78 -4.48 0.66
N ALA A 289 -29.26 -5.73 0.83
CA ALA A 289 -28.95 -6.85 -0.07
C ALA A 289 -29.48 -6.62 -1.51
N LYS A 290 -30.73 -6.15 -1.66
CA LYS A 290 -31.31 -5.84 -2.99
C LYS A 290 -30.57 -4.72 -3.70
N ILE A 291 -30.21 -3.66 -2.95
CA ILE A 291 -29.47 -2.54 -3.54
C ILE A 291 -28.06 -2.98 -3.93
N ALA A 292 -27.39 -3.80 -3.11
CA ALA A 292 -26.08 -4.36 -3.43
C ALA A 292 -26.11 -5.23 -4.70
N GLU A 293 -27.11 -6.10 -4.82
CA GLU A 293 -27.34 -6.94 -6.02
C GLU A 293 -27.64 -6.07 -7.27
N GLN A 294 -28.55 -5.10 -7.15
CA GLN A 294 -28.93 -4.21 -8.24
C GLN A 294 -27.76 -3.40 -8.80
N HIS A 295 -26.84 -3.00 -7.94
CA HIS A 295 -25.66 -2.22 -8.30
C HIS A 295 -24.40 -3.06 -8.49
N ASN A 296 -24.49 -4.38 -8.39
CA ASN A 296 -23.39 -5.33 -8.52
C ASN A 296 -22.19 -5.01 -7.59
N VAL A 297 -22.49 -4.68 -6.34
CA VAL A 297 -21.51 -4.36 -5.29
C VAL A 297 -21.65 -5.35 -4.13
N ASP A 298 -20.58 -5.53 -3.36
CA ASP A 298 -20.62 -6.37 -2.17
C ASP A 298 -21.48 -5.70 -1.07
N GLU A 299 -22.37 -6.48 -0.44
CA GLU A 299 -23.25 -5.96 0.62
C GLU A 299 -22.45 -5.43 1.81
N SER A 300 -21.36 -6.08 2.18
CA SER A 300 -20.49 -5.64 3.28
C SER A 300 -19.80 -4.33 2.97
N ASP A 301 -19.43 -4.12 1.69
CA ASP A 301 -18.84 -2.87 1.22
C ASP A 301 -19.87 -1.72 1.22
N LEU A 302 -21.10 -2.02 0.79
CA LEU A 302 -22.21 -1.06 0.82
C LEU A 302 -22.56 -0.65 2.26
N ARG A 303 -22.62 -1.60 3.19
CA ARG A 303 -22.84 -1.35 4.63
C ARG A 303 -21.74 -0.50 5.24
N THR A 304 -20.48 -0.90 5.02
CA THR A 304 -19.32 -0.20 5.56
C THR A 304 -19.25 1.24 5.06
N ARG A 305 -19.53 1.44 3.77
CA ARG A 305 -19.45 2.76 3.12
C ARG A 305 -20.49 3.75 3.68
N ASN A 306 -21.64 3.23 4.11
CA ASN A 306 -22.75 4.04 4.58
C ASN A 306 -22.96 3.96 6.11
N ALA A 307 -22.05 3.32 6.85
CA ALA A 307 -22.16 3.07 8.29
C ALA A 307 -23.51 2.40 8.67
N LEU A 308 -23.96 1.45 7.85
CA LEU A 308 -25.21 0.73 8.06
C LEU A 308 -24.99 -0.49 8.97
N TYR A 309 -25.25 -0.34 10.25
CA TYR A 309 -25.10 -1.41 11.24
C TYR A 309 -26.34 -2.30 11.38
N ALA A 310 -27.47 -1.89 10.76
CA ALA A 310 -28.74 -2.61 10.77
C ALA A 310 -29.37 -2.56 9.35
N ASP A 311 -30.37 -3.45 9.13
CA ASP A 311 -31.06 -3.53 7.84
C ASP A 311 -32.12 -2.41 7.61
N ASN A 312 -32.27 -1.52 8.58
CA ASN A 312 -33.28 -0.49 8.54
C ASN A 312 -32.86 0.66 7.62
N LEU A 313 -33.28 0.62 6.37
CA LEU A 313 -33.21 1.73 5.44
C LEU A 313 -34.52 2.53 5.50
N LEU A 314 -34.42 3.84 5.50
CA LEU A 314 -35.58 4.72 5.42
C LEU A 314 -35.84 5.13 3.97
N ALA A 315 -37.10 5.06 3.52
CA ALA A 315 -37.47 5.57 2.22
C ALA A 315 -37.09 7.07 2.11
N GLY A 316 -36.40 7.45 1.04
CA GLY A 316 -35.83 8.78 0.84
C GLY A 316 -34.43 8.98 1.44
N GLN A 317 -33.91 8.03 2.21
CA GLN A 317 -32.53 8.06 2.67
C GLN A 317 -31.58 7.98 1.45
N VAL A 318 -30.61 8.88 1.37
CA VAL A 318 -29.57 8.83 0.35
C VAL A 318 -28.40 8.01 0.84
N ILE A 319 -28.07 6.95 0.11
CA ILE A 319 -26.91 6.12 0.37
C ILE A 319 -25.93 6.18 -0.80
N LYS A 320 -24.66 5.97 -0.50
CA LYS A 320 -23.56 5.98 -1.49
C LYS A 320 -23.28 4.55 -1.95
N ILE A 321 -23.42 4.32 -3.25
CA ILE A 321 -23.09 3.04 -3.87
C ILE A 321 -21.62 3.07 -4.26
N PRO A 322 -20.77 2.17 -3.72
CA PRO A 322 -19.39 2.03 -4.17
C PRO A 322 -19.37 1.60 -5.64
N VAL A 323 -18.44 2.12 -6.43
CA VAL A 323 -18.27 1.67 -7.82
C VAL A 323 -17.52 0.35 -7.82
N SER A 324 -18.08 -0.66 -8.46
CA SER A 324 -17.48 -2.00 -8.66
C SER A 324 -16.30 -1.98 -9.65
#